data_e8051cc1ad6cf0a28d6605fb3c1e0757
#
_entry.id   e8051cc1ad6cf0a28d6605fb3c1e0757
#
_cell.length_a   1.000
_cell.length_b   1.000
_cell.length_c   1.000
_cell.angle_alpha   90.00
_cell.angle_beta   90.00
_cell.angle_gamma   90.00
#
_symmetry.space_group_name_H-M   'P 1'
#
loop_
_entity.id
_entity.type
_entity.pdbx_description
1 polymer ?
#
loop_
_entity_poly.entity_id
_entity_poly.type
_entity_poly.pdbx_seq_one_letter_code
_entity_poly.pdbx_strand_id
1 'polypeptide(L)'
;IGFILIIEGTPMGFDGKMEVTTIEGQTQYVSQGPTAAIVPIKQLGTNGGGYFGVNSSHPLENPTYLTNMIECWAILILPMAMVFAFGFYLKRKKLAYSIFGVMLFAYLAGVWINVSQETGGNPRIDAMGIAQDNGAMEGKEVRLGSAATALWSVTTTVTSNGSVNGMHDSTMPLSGMIEMLNMQINTWFGGVGVGWMNYFTFIIIAVFISGLMVGRTPEFLGKKIEAREMKIATIVALLHPFVILVGTSLAAYLYVHAPSFVENEGGWLNNPGFHGLSEMLYEFTSCAANNGSGFEGLGDNTWFWNYSCGIVLILSRYLPIVGQVAIAGLLANKKYVPESAGTLKTDTVTFGVMTFAVIFIVAALSFFPVQALSTCLLYTSDAADERSSV
;
A
#
# COMPACT_ATOMS: atom_id res chain seq x y z
N ILE A 1 -7.05 22.44 3.98
CA ILE A 1 -7.72 21.20 4.39
C ILE A 1 -8.19 21.33 5.85
N GLY A 2 -7.31 21.62 6.83
CA GLY A 2 -7.67 21.66 8.25
C GLY A 2 -8.87 22.57 8.56
N PHE A 3 -8.95 23.78 7.98
CA PHE A 3 -10.13 24.65 8.15
C PHE A 3 -11.43 24.04 7.63
N ILE A 4 -11.37 23.28 6.53
CA ILE A 4 -12.56 22.60 6.01
C ILE A 4 -12.97 21.49 6.97
N LEU A 5 -12.03 20.72 7.50
CA LEU A 5 -12.29 19.68 8.48
C LEU A 5 -12.96 20.24 9.74
N ILE A 6 -12.51 21.41 10.25
CA ILE A 6 -13.11 22.09 11.39
C ILE A 6 -14.57 22.48 11.09
N ILE A 7 -14.83 23.05 9.92
CA ILE A 7 -16.19 23.45 9.50
C ILE A 7 -17.10 22.25 9.41
N GLU A 8 -16.58 21.10 8.95
CA GLU A 8 -17.32 19.83 8.84
C GLU A 8 -17.46 19.07 10.17
N GLY A 9 -16.85 19.56 11.27
CA GLY A 9 -17.04 19.02 12.61
C GLY A 9 -15.86 18.25 13.21
N THR A 10 -14.70 18.26 12.57
CA THR A 10 -13.49 17.66 13.15
C THR A 10 -12.97 18.51 14.31
N PRO A 11 -12.71 17.95 15.51
CA PRO A 11 -12.25 18.70 16.67
C PRO A 11 -10.91 19.40 16.45
N MET A 12 -10.79 20.60 17.00
CA MET A 12 -9.55 21.38 17.00
C MET A 12 -9.44 22.16 18.31
N GLY A 13 -9.19 21.46 19.39
CA GLY A 13 -9.07 22.01 20.72
C GLY A 13 -7.90 21.45 21.50
N PHE A 14 -7.77 21.89 22.75
CA PHE A 14 -6.82 21.35 23.72
C PHE A 14 -7.51 21.02 25.05
N ASP A 15 -8.84 20.96 25.05
CA ASP A 15 -9.64 20.81 26.25
C ASP A 15 -9.64 19.37 26.80
N GLY A 16 -8.93 18.45 26.15
CA GLY A 16 -8.79 17.08 26.59
C GLY A 16 -9.97 16.20 26.17
N LYS A 17 -10.65 15.61 27.15
CA LYS A 17 -11.78 14.69 26.91
C LYS A 17 -13.07 15.31 27.37
N MET A 18 -14.09 15.24 26.54
CA MET A 18 -15.46 15.60 26.88
C MET A 18 -16.21 14.35 27.37
N GLU A 19 -16.85 14.45 28.50
CA GLU A 19 -17.74 13.42 29.00
C GLU A 19 -19.10 13.53 28.31
N VAL A 20 -19.57 12.44 27.73
CA VAL A 20 -20.90 12.34 27.11
C VAL A 20 -21.62 11.13 27.61
N THR A 21 -22.95 11.23 27.77
CA THR A 21 -23.79 10.10 28.13
C THR A 21 -24.38 9.51 26.86
N THR A 22 -24.15 8.21 26.62
CA THR A 22 -24.71 7.48 25.49
C THR A 22 -26.25 7.36 25.64
N ILE A 23 -26.91 7.02 24.54
CA ILE A 23 -28.37 6.79 24.52
C ILE A 23 -28.77 5.68 25.54
N GLU A 24 -27.85 4.72 25.75
CA GLU A 24 -28.02 3.61 26.71
C GLU A 24 -27.71 3.99 28.16
N GLY A 25 -27.37 5.26 28.43
CA GLY A 25 -27.07 5.78 29.76
C GLY A 25 -25.67 5.52 30.27
N GLN A 26 -24.75 5.04 29.42
CA GLN A 26 -23.35 4.83 29.80
C GLN A 26 -22.53 6.10 29.60
N THR A 27 -21.55 6.33 30.48
CA THR A 27 -20.60 7.43 30.31
C THR A 27 -19.50 7.06 29.33
N GLN A 28 -19.29 7.91 28.34
CA GLN A 28 -18.21 7.80 27.36
C GLN A 28 -17.38 9.07 27.34
N TYR A 29 -16.05 8.92 27.16
CA TYR A 29 -15.13 10.04 27.05
C TYR A 29 -14.68 10.22 25.59
N VAL A 30 -15.00 11.38 25.01
CA VAL A 30 -14.67 11.72 23.63
C VAL A 30 -13.52 12.73 23.61
N SER A 31 -12.45 12.42 22.92
CA SER A 31 -11.29 13.32 22.79
C SER A 31 -11.63 14.54 21.95
N GLN A 32 -11.25 15.73 22.42
CA GLN A 32 -11.44 17.04 21.77
C GLN A 32 -10.10 17.67 21.33
N GLY A 33 -9.07 16.83 21.16
CA GLY A 33 -7.72 17.30 20.81
C GLY A 33 -7.59 17.92 19.41
N PRO A 34 -6.37 18.25 18.97
CA PRO A 34 -6.11 18.98 17.72
C PRO A 34 -6.19 18.09 16.47
N THR A 35 -7.24 17.30 16.33
CA THR A 35 -7.45 16.32 15.25
C THR A 35 -7.38 16.97 13.88
N ALA A 36 -8.06 18.12 13.69
CA ALA A 36 -8.09 18.80 12.39
C ALA A 36 -6.72 19.38 11.94
N ALA A 37 -5.76 19.52 12.85
CA ALA A 37 -4.39 19.87 12.49
C ALA A 37 -3.58 18.64 12.05
N ILE A 38 -3.82 17.48 12.65
CA ILE A 38 -3.06 16.26 12.42
C ILE A 38 -3.49 15.57 11.11
N VAL A 39 -4.80 15.51 10.83
CA VAL A 39 -5.34 14.83 9.65
C VAL A 39 -4.74 15.33 8.32
N PRO A 40 -4.62 16.64 8.04
CA PRO A 40 -3.98 17.10 6.81
C PRO A 40 -2.52 16.68 6.69
N ILE A 41 -1.79 16.64 7.81
CA ILE A 41 -0.37 16.24 7.84
C ILE A 41 -0.23 14.76 7.49
N LYS A 42 -1.04 13.91 8.12
CA LYS A 42 -1.01 12.45 7.86
C LYS A 42 -1.36 12.12 6.41
N GLN A 43 -2.31 12.85 5.81
CA GLN A 43 -2.77 12.57 4.45
C GLN A 43 -1.82 13.15 3.38
N LEU A 44 -1.47 14.43 3.46
CA LEU A 44 -0.58 15.07 2.49
C LEU A 44 0.85 14.49 2.53
N GLY A 45 1.34 14.16 3.72
CA GLY A 45 2.66 13.55 3.87
C GLY A 45 2.70 12.06 3.52
N THR A 46 1.56 11.44 3.22
CA THR A 46 1.43 9.99 3.10
C THR A 46 2.03 9.24 4.30
N ASN A 47 1.82 9.77 5.50
CA ASN A 47 2.32 9.22 6.75
C ASN A 47 1.36 8.17 7.34
N GLY A 48 0.07 8.33 7.07
CA GLY A 48 -0.97 7.45 7.58
C GLY A 48 -1.22 7.52 9.07
N GLY A 49 -1.82 6.48 9.59
CA GLY A 49 -2.30 6.42 10.96
C GLY A 49 -3.52 7.30 11.19
N GLY A 50 -3.85 7.54 12.45
CA GLY A 50 -4.98 8.36 12.85
C GLY A 50 -4.75 9.00 14.21
N TYR A 51 -5.53 10.03 14.50
CA TYR A 51 -5.65 10.56 15.85
C TYR A 51 -6.42 9.58 16.75
N PHE A 52 -7.41 8.91 16.17
CA PHE A 52 -8.16 7.81 16.79
C PHE A 52 -7.65 6.46 16.26
N GLY A 53 -7.81 5.38 17.05
CA GLY A 53 -7.29 4.04 16.70
C GLY A 53 -7.82 3.47 15.39
N VAL A 54 -9.09 3.79 15.06
CA VAL A 54 -9.72 3.38 13.79
C VAL A 54 -9.48 4.34 12.63
N ASN A 55 -8.55 5.27 12.77
CA ASN A 55 -8.15 6.22 11.73
C ASN A 55 -9.32 7.05 11.18
N SER A 56 -9.36 7.22 9.84
CA SER A 56 -10.39 8.00 9.15
C SER A 56 -11.74 7.29 9.01
N SER A 57 -11.94 6.11 9.62
CA SER A 57 -13.28 5.58 9.87
C SER A 57 -13.95 6.25 11.07
N HIS A 58 -13.19 6.85 11.98
CA HIS A 58 -13.76 7.58 13.11
C HIS A 58 -14.50 8.83 12.66
N PRO A 59 -15.77 9.05 13.12
CA PRO A 59 -16.58 10.18 12.67
C PRO A 59 -16.00 11.55 13.05
N LEU A 60 -15.20 11.67 14.10
CA LEU A 60 -14.53 12.92 14.48
C LEU A 60 -13.22 13.18 13.72
N GLU A 61 -12.75 12.24 12.94
CA GLU A 61 -11.57 12.40 12.10
C GLU A 61 -11.97 12.68 10.64
N ASN A 62 -12.99 11.99 10.17
CA ASN A 62 -13.55 12.09 8.83
C ASN A 62 -15.09 12.11 8.91
N PRO A 63 -15.70 13.26 9.30
CA PRO A 63 -17.12 13.32 9.67
C PRO A 63 -18.09 13.16 8.51
N THR A 64 -17.75 13.66 7.32
CA THR A 64 -18.68 13.73 6.18
C THR A 64 -18.10 13.10 4.92
N TYR A 65 -18.96 12.86 3.94
CA TYR A 65 -18.52 12.38 2.63
C TYR A 65 -17.60 13.39 1.92
N LEU A 66 -17.80 14.69 2.18
CA LEU A 66 -16.93 15.75 1.64
C LEU A 66 -15.52 15.64 2.23
N THR A 67 -15.40 15.45 3.56
CA THR A 67 -14.09 15.25 4.20
C THR A 67 -13.42 13.99 3.70
N ASN A 68 -14.17 12.90 3.50
CA ASN A 68 -13.66 11.66 2.93
C ASN A 68 -13.04 11.87 1.54
N MET A 69 -13.71 12.62 0.66
CA MET A 69 -13.19 12.92 -0.68
C MET A 69 -11.97 13.83 -0.64
N ILE A 70 -11.96 14.82 0.24
CA ILE A 70 -10.82 15.75 0.40
C ILE A 70 -9.60 15.03 0.97
N GLU A 71 -9.77 14.15 1.94
CA GLU A 71 -8.68 13.36 2.50
C GLU A 71 -8.13 12.38 1.48
N CYS A 72 -8.97 11.67 0.74
CA CYS A 72 -8.56 10.76 -0.34
C CYS A 72 -7.79 11.51 -1.44
N TRP A 73 -8.24 12.71 -1.84
CA TRP A 73 -7.51 13.58 -2.75
C TRP A 73 -6.16 14.02 -2.17
N ALA A 74 -6.11 14.35 -0.88
CA ALA A 74 -4.89 14.80 -0.21
C ALA A 74 -3.80 13.71 -0.18
N ILE A 75 -4.19 12.44 -0.07
CA ILE A 75 -3.27 11.30 -0.15
C ILE A 75 -2.57 11.24 -1.52
N LEU A 76 -3.28 11.52 -2.60
CA LEU A 76 -2.79 11.35 -3.97
C LEU A 76 -2.03 12.56 -4.51
N ILE A 77 -2.41 13.78 -4.11
CA ILE A 77 -2.01 15.01 -4.82
C ILE A 77 -0.50 15.23 -4.84
N LEU A 78 0.21 15.00 -3.71
CA LEU A 78 1.65 15.20 -3.66
C LEU A 78 2.43 14.13 -4.43
N PRO A 79 2.18 12.81 -4.27
CA PRO A 79 2.80 11.80 -5.11
C PRO A 79 2.60 12.03 -6.60
N MET A 80 1.39 12.38 -7.03
CA MET A 80 1.11 12.72 -8.43
C MET A 80 1.89 13.94 -8.91
N ALA A 81 1.90 15.01 -8.10
CA ALA A 81 2.62 16.25 -8.44
C ALA A 81 4.12 16.03 -8.61
N MET A 82 4.73 15.14 -7.82
CA MET A 82 6.16 14.83 -7.90
C MET A 82 6.55 14.27 -9.27
N VAL A 83 5.71 13.46 -9.92
CA VAL A 83 5.96 12.93 -11.27
C VAL A 83 6.09 14.07 -12.28
N PHE A 84 5.19 15.05 -12.20
CA PHE A 84 5.22 16.20 -13.08
C PHE A 84 6.37 17.17 -12.74
N ALA A 85 6.62 17.41 -11.45
CA ALA A 85 7.76 18.22 -11.00
C ALA A 85 9.08 17.72 -11.59
N PHE A 86 9.28 16.38 -11.58
CA PHE A 86 10.41 15.74 -12.22
C PHE A 86 10.48 16.02 -13.74
N GLY A 87 9.36 15.87 -14.45
CA GLY A 87 9.29 16.17 -15.89
C GLY A 87 9.62 17.63 -16.22
N PHE A 88 9.19 18.57 -15.36
CA PHE A 88 9.54 19.98 -15.48
C PHE A 88 11.03 20.24 -15.20
N TYR A 89 11.55 19.65 -14.14
CA TYR A 89 12.97 19.80 -13.76
C TYR A 89 13.92 19.29 -14.85
N LEU A 90 13.63 18.11 -15.41
CA LEU A 90 14.41 17.54 -16.50
C LEU A 90 14.13 18.17 -17.88
N LYS A 91 13.13 19.04 -17.99
CA LYS A 91 12.62 19.54 -19.28
C LYS A 91 12.15 18.42 -20.25
N ARG A 92 11.74 17.30 -19.70
CA ARG A 92 11.28 16.09 -20.44
C ARG A 92 9.82 15.75 -20.06
N LYS A 93 8.88 16.62 -20.43
CA LYS A 93 7.46 16.47 -20.09
C LYS A 93 6.86 15.14 -20.58
N LYS A 94 7.24 14.66 -21.79
CA LYS A 94 6.74 13.40 -22.34
C LYS A 94 7.09 12.19 -21.48
N LEU A 95 8.30 12.17 -20.90
CA LEU A 95 8.72 11.12 -19.96
C LEU A 95 7.81 11.12 -18.71
N ALA A 96 7.54 12.29 -18.13
CA ALA A 96 6.63 12.40 -16.98
C ALA A 96 5.22 11.91 -17.32
N TYR A 97 4.67 12.29 -18.47
CA TYR A 97 3.35 11.79 -18.92
C TYR A 97 3.34 10.28 -19.12
N SER A 98 4.42 9.68 -19.66
CA SER A 98 4.53 8.24 -19.81
C SER A 98 4.52 7.52 -18.47
N ILE A 99 5.33 8.00 -17.51
CA ILE A 99 5.38 7.44 -16.15
C ILE A 99 4.05 7.62 -15.42
N PHE A 100 3.48 8.82 -15.46
CA PHE A 100 2.17 9.10 -14.85
C PHE A 100 1.08 8.22 -15.45
N GLY A 101 1.08 8.03 -16.76
CA GLY A 101 0.11 7.15 -17.43
C GLY A 101 0.18 5.70 -16.96
N VAL A 102 1.38 5.17 -16.73
CA VAL A 102 1.58 3.81 -16.17
C VAL A 102 1.04 3.72 -14.74
N MET A 103 1.41 4.68 -13.89
CA MET A 103 0.96 4.70 -12.49
C MET A 103 -0.56 4.86 -12.40
N LEU A 104 -1.12 5.78 -13.20
CA LEU A 104 -2.56 6.02 -13.24
C LEU A 104 -3.33 4.80 -13.76
N PHE A 105 -2.82 4.10 -14.78
CA PHE A 105 -3.41 2.87 -15.29
C PHE A 105 -3.50 1.80 -14.20
N ALA A 106 -2.39 1.55 -13.49
CA ALA A 106 -2.36 0.57 -12.40
C ALA A 106 -3.32 0.95 -11.27
N TYR A 107 -3.33 2.22 -10.87
CA TYR A 107 -4.25 2.74 -9.85
C TYR A 107 -5.72 2.56 -10.25
N LEU A 108 -6.11 2.98 -11.45
CA LEU A 108 -7.49 2.88 -11.92
C LEU A 108 -7.94 1.43 -12.09
N ALA A 109 -7.04 0.53 -12.53
CA ALA A 109 -7.33 -0.90 -12.59
C ALA A 109 -7.59 -1.48 -11.19
N GLY A 110 -6.78 -1.13 -10.21
CA GLY A 110 -7.00 -1.52 -8.81
C GLY A 110 -8.32 -0.97 -8.25
N VAL A 111 -8.60 0.32 -8.47
CA VAL A 111 -9.88 0.95 -8.06
C VAL A 111 -11.07 0.24 -8.69
N TRP A 112 -11.01 -0.05 -9.99
CA TRP A 112 -12.09 -0.74 -10.68
C TRP A 112 -12.34 -2.13 -10.09
N ILE A 113 -11.29 -2.91 -9.82
CA ILE A 113 -11.42 -4.24 -9.22
C ILE A 113 -12.04 -4.11 -7.82
N ASN A 114 -11.46 -3.31 -6.93
CA ASN A 114 -11.94 -3.19 -5.54
C ASN A 114 -13.37 -2.67 -5.46
N VAL A 115 -13.69 -1.60 -6.19
CA VAL A 115 -15.05 -1.06 -6.19
C VAL A 115 -16.05 -2.10 -6.72
N SER A 116 -15.73 -2.82 -7.79
CA SER A 116 -16.62 -3.84 -8.32
C SER A 116 -16.83 -5.02 -7.36
N GLN A 117 -15.78 -5.43 -6.63
CA GLN A 117 -15.90 -6.50 -5.64
C GLN A 117 -16.72 -6.06 -4.41
N GLU A 118 -16.42 -4.90 -3.85
CA GLU A 118 -17.07 -4.43 -2.62
C GLU A 118 -18.54 -4.02 -2.85
N THR A 119 -18.85 -3.41 -4.01
CA THR A 119 -20.23 -3.07 -4.34
C THR A 119 -21.07 -4.26 -4.80
N GLY A 120 -20.43 -5.33 -5.27
CA GLY A 120 -21.10 -6.57 -5.66
C GLY A 120 -21.64 -7.39 -4.49
N GLY A 121 -21.23 -7.09 -3.26
CA GLY A 121 -21.62 -7.85 -2.07
C GLY A 121 -20.84 -9.15 -1.90
N ASN A 122 -21.06 -9.83 -0.76
CA ASN A 122 -20.45 -11.10 -0.45
C ASN A 122 -21.37 -12.26 -0.90
N PRO A 123 -20.95 -13.11 -1.86
CA PRO A 123 -21.78 -14.22 -2.35
C PRO A 123 -22.24 -15.21 -1.28
N ARG A 124 -21.51 -15.33 -0.16
CA ARG A 124 -21.92 -16.20 0.94
C ARG A 124 -23.09 -15.61 1.73
N ILE A 125 -23.08 -14.31 1.97
CA ILE A 125 -24.18 -13.60 2.62
C ILE A 125 -25.43 -13.66 1.74
N ASP A 126 -25.26 -13.52 0.41
CA ASP A 126 -26.34 -13.71 -0.56
C ASP A 126 -26.93 -15.13 -0.51
N ALA A 127 -26.06 -16.15 -0.37
CA ALA A 127 -26.50 -17.55 -0.25
C ALA A 127 -27.28 -17.82 1.05
N MET A 128 -27.10 -16.99 2.09
CA MET A 128 -27.92 -17.03 3.33
C MET A 128 -29.26 -16.31 3.17
N GLY A 129 -29.54 -15.70 2.03
CA GLY A 129 -30.77 -14.97 1.75
C GLY A 129 -30.81 -13.58 2.40
N ILE A 130 -29.68 -13.03 2.78
CA ILE A 130 -29.56 -11.68 3.37
C ILE A 130 -29.32 -10.68 2.26
N ALA A 131 -30.21 -9.67 2.15
CA ALA A 131 -30.07 -8.61 1.15
C ALA A 131 -28.83 -7.71 1.44
N GLN A 132 -28.07 -7.41 0.40
CA GLN A 132 -26.87 -6.58 0.45
C GLN A 132 -26.97 -5.37 -0.50
N ASP A 133 -28.03 -4.59 -0.37
CA ASP A 133 -28.32 -3.45 -1.26
C ASP A 133 -27.17 -2.40 -1.29
N ASN A 134 -26.35 -2.34 -0.25
CA ASN A 134 -25.21 -1.43 -0.11
C ASN A 134 -23.85 -2.12 -0.42
N GLY A 135 -23.85 -3.34 -0.94
CA GLY A 135 -22.65 -4.14 -1.15
C GLY A 135 -22.12 -4.81 0.14
N ALA A 136 -20.87 -5.22 0.13
CA ALA A 136 -20.18 -5.82 1.29
C ALA A 136 -19.90 -4.76 2.35
N MET A 137 -20.72 -4.69 3.39
CA MET A 137 -20.66 -3.65 4.42
C MET A 137 -19.91 -4.06 5.68
N GLU A 138 -19.44 -5.30 5.78
CA GLU A 138 -18.63 -5.74 6.91
C GLU A 138 -17.39 -4.86 7.07
N GLY A 139 -17.09 -4.43 8.28
CA GLY A 139 -15.96 -3.57 8.60
C GLY A 139 -15.97 -2.17 7.97
N LYS A 140 -17.11 -1.73 7.41
CA LYS A 140 -17.26 -0.45 6.71
C LYS A 140 -18.28 0.45 7.38
N GLU A 141 -18.01 1.75 7.33
CA GLU A 141 -18.90 2.78 7.87
C GLU A 141 -20.12 3.00 6.95
N VAL A 142 -21.32 2.86 7.49
CA VAL A 142 -22.58 3.05 6.74
C VAL A 142 -22.64 4.44 6.09
N ARG A 143 -22.14 5.48 6.77
CA ARG A 143 -22.11 6.86 6.28
C ARG A 143 -21.22 7.06 5.04
N LEU A 144 -20.23 6.19 4.81
CA LEU A 144 -19.29 6.27 3.68
C LEU A 144 -19.68 5.27 2.57
N GLY A 145 -20.10 4.08 2.94
CA GLY A 145 -20.49 3.02 2.02
C GLY A 145 -19.31 2.22 1.44
N SER A 146 -19.65 1.12 0.77
CA SER A 146 -18.67 0.16 0.24
C SER A 146 -17.77 0.74 -0.86
N ALA A 147 -18.34 1.53 -1.78
CA ALA A 147 -17.58 2.13 -2.88
C ALA A 147 -16.51 3.14 -2.44
N ALA A 148 -16.86 4.01 -1.48
CA ALA A 148 -15.90 4.99 -0.96
C ALA A 148 -14.79 4.34 -0.15
N THR A 149 -15.10 3.28 0.59
CA THR A 149 -14.11 2.49 1.33
C THR A 149 -13.18 1.75 0.37
N ALA A 150 -13.71 1.12 -0.67
CA ALA A 150 -12.91 0.47 -1.71
C ALA A 150 -11.97 1.43 -2.45
N LEU A 151 -12.42 2.65 -2.76
CA LEU A 151 -11.57 3.68 -3.33
C LEU A 151 -10.43 4.08 -2.38
N TRP A 152 -10.74 4.23 -1.11
CA TRP A 152 -9.76 4.59 -0.09
C TRP A 152 -8.72 3.50 0.11
N SER A 153 -9.13 2.23 0.21
CA SER A 153 -8.21 1.11 0.42
C SER A 153 -7.15 1.00 -0.68
N VAL A 154 -7.55 1.20 -1.95
CA VAL A 154 -6.58 1.27 -3.05
C VAL A 154 -5.72 2.52 -2.96
N THR A 155 -6.30 3.67 -2.62
CA THR A 155 -5.56 4.94 -2.53
C THR A 155 -4.48 4.89 -1.45
N THR A 156 -4.80 4.37 -0.28
CA THR A 156 -3.86 4.28 0.85
C THR A 156 -2.75 3.25 0.61
N THR A 157 -3.06 2.14 -0.06
CA THR A 157 -2.09 1.08 -0.34
C THR A 157 -1.17 1.43 -1.52
N VAL A 158 -1.67 2.11 -2.55
CA VAL A 158 -0.89 2.54 -3.72
C VAL A 158 0.07 3.69 -3.40
N THR A 159 -0.20 4.47 -2.35
CA THR A 159 0.63 5.61 -1.92
C THR A 159 1.46 5.34 -0.68
N SER A 160 1.41 4.13 -0.12
CA SER A 160 2.03 3.80 1.18
C SER A 160 1.63 4.76 2.31
N ASN A 161 0.36 5.22 2.31
CA ASN A 161 -0.14 6.14 3.32
C ASN A 161 -0.42 5.43 4.65
N GLY A 162 -1.24 4.38 4.66
CA GLY A 162 -1.59 3.59 5.85
C GLY A 162 -2.82 4.06 6.61
N SER A 163 -3.35 5.23 6.33
CA SER A 163 -4.64 5.66 6.87
C SER A 163 -5.77 4.87 6.23
N VAL A 164 -6.73 4.42 7.04
CA VAL A 164 -7.89 3.62 6.60
C VAL A 164 -9.21 4.32 6.96
N ASN A 165 -10.25 4.08 6.19
CA ASN A 165 -11.62 4.52 6.49
C ASN A 165 -12.61 3.35 6.64
N GLY A 166 -12.10 2.15 6.75
CA GLY A 166 -12.77 0.90 7.00
C GLY A 166 -11.73 -0.19 7.28
N MET A 167 -12.15 -1.35 7.74
CA MET A 167 -11.27 -2.48 8.04
C MET A 167 -10.86 -3.21 6.77
N HIS A 168 -9.56 -3.30 6.51
CA HIS A 168 -9.03 -4.02 5.35
C HIS A 168 -9.16 -5.54 5.51
N ASP A 169 -9.13 -6.05 6.73
CA ASP A 169 -9.36 -7.46 7.03
C ASP A 169 -10.74 -7.98 6.56
N SER A 170 -11.73 -7.09 6.53
CA SER A 170 -13.10 -7.39 6.10
C SER A 170 -13.37 -7.08 4.63
N THR A 171 -12.34 -6.80 3.84
CA THR A 171 -12.50 -6.62 2.39
C THR A 171 -12.64 -7.96 1.67
N MET A 172 -13.29 -7.95 0.50
CA MET A 172 -13.40 -9.15 -0.32
C MET A 172 -12.01 -9.69 -0.70
N PRO A 173 -11.83 -11.00 -0.86
CA PRO A 173 -10.51 -11.61 -1.07
C PRO A 173 -9.70 -11.00 -2.20
N LEU A 174 -10.34 -10.66 -3.34
CA LEU A 174 -9.65 -9.99 -4.45
C LEU A 174 -9.29 -8.54 -4.10
N SER A 175 -10.10 -7.85 -3.31
CA SER A 175 -9.78 -6.50 -2.81
C SER A 175 -8.53 -6.55 -1.93
N GLY A 176 -8.48 -7.45 -0.95
CA GLY A 176 -7.31 -7.66 -0.10
C GLY A 176 -6.05 -8.06 -0.88
N MET A 177 -6.21 -8.86 -1.94
CA MET A 177 -5.10 -9.18 -2.84
C MET A 177 -4.55 -7.94 -3.54
N ILE A 178 -5.40 -7.06 -4.05
CA ILE A 178 -4.99 -5.80 -4.71
C ILE A 178 -4.31 -4.85 -3.71
N GLU A 179 -4.84 -4.75 -2.50
CA GLU A 179 -4.26 -3.95 -1.42
C GLU A 179 -2.83 -4.42 -1.10
N MET A 180 -2.64 -5.72 -0.90
CA MET A 180 -1.30 -6.31 -0.70
C MET A 180 -0.40 -6.12 -1.91
N LEU A 181 -0.90 -6.36 -3.13
CA LEU A 181 -0.12 -6.22 -4.36
C LEU A 181 0.37 -4.78 -4.56
N ASN A 182 -0.45 -3.78 -4.28
CA ASN A 182 -0.05 -2.38 -4.33
C ASN A 182 1.16 -2.10 -3.44
N MET A 183 1.12 -2.58 -2.20
CA MET A 183 2.22 -2.42 -1.24
C MET A 183 3.44 -3.28 -1.58
N GLN A 184 3.25 -4.48 -2.12
CA GLN A 184 4.32 -5.37 -2.58
C GLN A 184 5.07 -4.80 -3.79
N ILE A 185 4.38 -4.11 -4.68
CA ILE A 185 4.97 -3.36 -5.79
C ILE A 185 5.63 -2.08 -5.29
N ASN A 186 4.95 -1.34 -4.42
CA ASN A 186 5.39 -0.09 -3.78
C ASN A 186 6.01 0.95 -4.74
N THR A 187 5.45 1.05 -5.95
CA THR A 187 5.94 1.97 -7.00
C THR A 187 4.84 2.80 -7.67
N TRP A 188 3.57 2.36 -7.59
CA TRP A 188 2.45 3.13 -8.13
C TRP A 188 2.19 4.34 -7.24
N PHE A 189 2.51 5.54 -7.69
CA PHE A 189 2.58 6.76 -6.90
C PHE A 189 3.50 6.66 -5.68
N GLY A 190 3.42 5.59 -4.88
CA GLY A 190 4.19 5.34 -3.66
C GLY A 190 4.08 6.47 -2.64
N GLY A 191 4.74 6.35 -1.51
CA GLY A 191 4.85 7.43 -0.53
C GLY A 191 5.57 8.66 -1.11
N VAL A 192 5.32 9.84 -0.56
CA VAL A 192 5.98 11.08 -0.98
C VAL A 192 7.50 10.90 -0.93
N GLY A 193 8.11 10.80 -2.09
CA GLY A 193 9.55 10.60 -2.29
C GLY A 193 9.98 9.16 -2.50
N VAL A 194 9.65 8.23 -1.62
CA VAL A 194 10.18 6.85 -1.67
C VAL A 194 9.61 6.04 -2.84
N GLY A 195 8.31 6.08 -3.06
CA GLY A 195 7.71 5.35 -4.18
C GLY A 195 8.23 5.83 -5.54
N TRP A 196 8.49 7.11 -5.66
CA TRP A 196 9.14 7.70 -6.81
C TRP A 196 10.57 7.15 -7.01
N MET A 197 11.37 7.05 -5.95
CA MET A 197 12.70 6.47 -6.00
C MET A 197 12.66 4.97 -6.34
N ASN A 198 11.67 4.23 -5.84
CA ASN A 198 11.44 2.83 -6.20
C ASN A 198 11.14 2.69 -7.69
N TYR A 199 10.27 3.52 -8.25
CA TYR A 199 10.01 3.53 -9.70
C TYR A 199 11.29 3.76 -10.50
N PHE A 200 12.16 4.66 -10.07
CA PHE A 200 13.47 4.88 -10.67
C PHE A 200 14.36 3.63 -10.65
N THR A 201 14.38 2.90 -9.55
CA THR A 201 15.11 1.63 -9.44
C THR A 201 14.64 0.65 -10.52
N PHE A 202 13.31 0.54 -10.71
CA PHE A 202 12.77 -0.31 -11.77
C PHE A 202 13.03 0.22 -13.17
N ILE A 203 13.09 1.53 -13.39
CA ILE A 203 13.54 2.08 -14.68
C ILE A 203 14.98 1.64 -14.99
N ILE A 204 15.89 1.70 -14.02
CA ILE A 204 17.27 1.28 -14.19
C ILE A 204 17.34 -0.20 -14.58
N ILE A 205 16.59 -1.05 -13.89
CA ILE A 205 16.49 -2.49 -14.19
C ILE A 205 15.93 -2.70 -15.60
N ALA A 206 14.84 -2.04 -15.94
CA ALA A 206 14.17 -2.16 -17.22
C ALA A 206 15.07 -1.72 -18.39
N VAL A 207 15.75 -0.58 -18.27
CA VAL A 207 16.68 -0.06 -19.27
C VAL A 207 17.89 -0.99 -19.42
N PHE A 208 18.40 -1.53 -18.33
CA PHE A 208 19.53 -2.45 -18.37
C PHE A 208 19.17 -3.77 -19.08
N ILE A 209 18.06 -4.40 -18.70
CA ILE A 209 17.59 -5.65 -19.31
C ILE A 209 17.31 -5.43 -20.80
N SER A 210 16.54 -4.39 -21.15
CA SER A 210 16.19 -4.13 -22.55
C SER A 210 17.42 -3.79 -23.39
N GLY A 211 18.39 -3.06 -22.84
CA GLY A 211 19.66 -2.77 -23.51
C GLY A 211 20.43 -4.04 -23.84
N LEU A 212 20.55 -4.96 -22.87
CA LEU A 212 21.22 -6.24 -23.08
C LEU A 212 20.50 -7.12 -24.10
N MET A 213 19.16 -7.19 -24.05
CA MET A 213 18.37 -8.00 -25.01
C MET A 213 18.52 -7.54 -26.45
N VAL A 214 18.67 -6.24 -26.67
CA VAL A 214 18.80 -5.66 -28.04
C VAL A 214 20.27 -5.49 -28.46
N GLY A 215 21.24 -5.83 -27.59
CA GLY A 215 22.66 -5.66 -27.83
C GLY A 215 23.11 -4.19 -27.86
N ARG A 216 22.42 -3.32 -27.09
CA ARG A 216 22.70 -1.89 -27.00
C ARG A 216 23.27 -1.53 -25.64
N THR A 217 24.03 -0.44 -25.57
CA THR A 217 24.51 0.09 -24.29
C THR A 217 23.32 0.63 -23.46
N PRO A 218 23.08 0.14 -22.24
CA PRO A 218 22.03 0.67 -21.39
C PRO A 218 22.34 2.11 -20.98
N GLU A 219 21.48 3.04 -21.33
CA GLU A 219 21.63 4.47 -21.03
C GLU A 219 20.31 5.05 -20.53
N PHE A 220 20.37 5.86 -19.48
CA PHE A 220 19.23 6.61 -18.99
C PHE A 220 19.65 8.05 -18.66
N LEU A 221 18.91 9.03 -19.16
CA LEU A 221 19.18 10.47 -19.01
C LEU A 221 20.62 10.87 -19.42
N GLY A 222 21.15 10.25 -20.47
CA GLY A 222 22.52 10.51 -20.96
C GLY A 222 23.61 9.96 -20.04
N LYS A 223 23.29 9.01 -19.18
CA LYS A 223 24.26 8.32 -18.32
C LYS A 223 24.21 6.82 -18.57
N LYS A 224 25.39 6.22 -18.74
CA LYS A 224 25.54 4.78 -18.94
C LYS A 224 25.26 4.04 -17.64
N ILE A 225 24.38 3.04 -17.69
CA ILE A 225 24.11 2.14 -16.58
C ILE A 225 25.08 0.95 -16.67
N GLU A 226 25.83 0.69 -15.63
CA GLU A 226 26.83 -0.36 -15.56
C GLU A 226 26.54 -1.33 -14.42
N ALA A 227 27.39 -2.35 -14.28
CA ALA A 227 27.20 -3.42 -13.29
C ALA A 227 27.11 -2.93 -11.83
N ARG A 228 27.73 -1.78 -11.48
CA ARG A 228 27.70 -1.24 -10.12
C ARG A 228 26.31 -0.74 -9.75
N GLU A 229 25.72 0.09 -10.60
CA GLU A 229 24.37 0.61 -10.41
C GLU A 229 23.35 -0.53 -10.41
N MET A 230 23.53 -1.48 -11.35
CA MET A 230 22.64 -2.63 -11.46
C MET A 230 22.67 -3.53 -10.24
N LYS A 231 23.85 -3.79 -9.65
CA LYS A 231 23.96 -4.57 -8.40
C LYS A 231 23.18 -3.93 -7.27
N ILE A 232 23.31 -2.61 -7.08
CA ILE A 232 22.59 -1.89 -6.02
C ILE A 232 21.10 -1.91 -6.31
N ALA A 233 20.69 -1.64 -7.55
CA ALA A 233 19.27 -1.66 -7.93
C ALA A 233 18.64 -3.04 -7.68
N THR A 234 19.34 -4.12 -8.02
CA THR A 234 18.89 -5.50 -7.78
C THR A 234 18.77 -5.80 -6.28
N ILE A 235 19.75 -5.39 -5.47
CA ILE A 235 19.70 -5.59 -4.01
C ILE A 235 18.51 -4.83 -3.42
N VAL A 236 18.29 -3.57 -3.82
CA VAL A 236 17.15 -2.77 -3.34
C VAL A 236 15.82 -3.41 -3.76
N ALA A 237 15.69 -3.86 -5.01
CA ALA A 237 14.48 -4.48 -5.49
C ALA A 237 14.17 -5.83 -4.82
N LEU A 238 15.19 -6.63 -4.50
CA LEU A 238 15.03 -7.93 -3.84
C LEU A 238 14.91 -7.84 -2.32
N LEU A 239 15.34 -6.76 -1.71
CA LEU A 239 15.22 -6.57 -0.26
C LEU A 239 13.76 -6.60 0.18
N HIS A 240 12.89 -5.93 -0.56
CA HIS A 240 11.47 -5.81 -0.25
C HIS A 240 10.77 -7.19 -0.17
N PRO A 241 10.77 -8.04 -1.22
CA PRO A 241 10.22 -9.38 -1.11
C PRO A 241 10.95 -10.26 -0.09
N PHE A 242 12.26 -10.09 0.09
CA PHE A 242 13.02 -10.86 1.07
C PHE A 242 12.50 -10.66 2.49
N VAL A 243 12.36 -9.41 2.95
CA VAL A 243 11.92 -9.14 4.33
C VAL A 243 10.46 -9.54 4.55
N ILE A 244 9.60 -9.39 3.54
CA ILE A 244 8.19 -9.80 3.61
C ILE A 244 8.08 -11.31 3.75
N LEU A 245 8.69 -12.05 2.85
CA LEU A 245 8.55 -13.50 2.80
C LEU A 245 9.25 -14.20 3.98
N VAL A 246 10.41 -13.71 4.39
CA VAL A 246 11.10 -14.25 5.57
C VAL A 246 10.32 -13.96 6.84
N GLY A 247 9.80 -12.74 7.02
CA GLY A 247 8.98 -12.38 8.17
C GLY A 247 7.72 -13.23 8.25
N THR A 248 6.97 -13.30 7.15
CA THR A 248 5.75 -14.13 7.06
C THR A 248 6.03 -15.61 7.32
N SER A 249 7.10 -16.15 6.75
CA SER A 249 7.47 -17.56 6.95
C SER A 249 7.85 -17.83 8.41
N LEU A 250 8.55 -16.90 9.06
CA LEU A 250 8.90 -17.02 10.48
C LEU A 250 7.65 -16.99 11.36
N ALA A 251 6.72 -16.07 11.12
CA ALA A 251 5.46 -16.00 11.85
C ALA A 251 4.64 -17.27 11.68
N ALA A 252 4.45 -17.74 10.45
CA ALA A 252 3.74 -18.96 10.15
C ALA A 252 4.41 -20.20 10.79
N TYR A 253 5.74 -20.26 10.78
CA TYR A 253 6.49 -21.32 11.43
C TYR A 253 6.25 -21.34 12.96
N LEU A 254 6.35 -20.17 13.61
CA LEU A 254 6.10 -20.07 15.05
C LEU A 254 4.64 -20.39 15.41
N TYR A 255 3.69 -19.93 14.60
CA TYR A 255 2.28 -20.23 14.81
C TYR A 255 1.99 -21.75 14.84
N VAL A 256 2.62 -22.50 13.94
CA VAL A 256 2.41 -23.96 13.84
C VAL A 256 3.24 -24.75 14.85
N HIS A 257 4.51 -24.37 15.10
CA HIS A 257 5.46 -25.17 15.85
C HIS A 257 5.70 -24.70 17.29
N ALA A 258 5.22 -23.51 17.64
CA ALA A 258 5.34 -22.96 18.99
C ALA A 258 4.00 -22.40 19.51
N PRO A 259 2.91 -23.19 19.50
CA PRO A 259 1.58 -22.69 19.85
C PRO A 259 1.50 -22.11 21.25
N SER A 260 2.20 -22.67 22.23
CA SER A 260 2.27 -22.14 23.59
C SER A 260 2.90 -20.73 23.67
N PHE A 261 3.85 -20.42 22.79
CA PHE A 261 4.40 -19.08 22.68
C PHE A 261 3.35 -18.10 22.15
N VAL A 262 2.62 -18.48 21.10
CA VAL A 262 1.56 -17.65 20.50
C VAL A 262 0.42 -17.42 21.48
N GLU A 263 -0.01 -18.45 22.21
CA GLU A 263 -1.04 -18.37 23.25
C GLU A 263 -0.63 -17.44 24.40
N ASN A 264 0.63 -17.51 24.84
CA ASN A 264 1.17 -16.65 25.90
C ASN A 264 1.19 -15.16 25.50
N GLU A 265 1.24 -14.87 24.20
CA GLU A 265 1.11 -13.53 23.64
C GLU A 265 -0.35 -13.09 23.38
N GLY A 266 -1.34 -13.89 23.77
CA GLY A 266 -2.76 -13.57 23.64
C GLY A 266 -3.44 -14.13 22.39
N GLY A 267 -2.74 -14.97 21.62
CA GLY A 267 -3.14 -15.41 20.29
C GLY A 267 -2.90 -14.33 19.22
N TRP A 268 -2.61 -14.73 18.00
CA TRP A 268 -2.29 -13.77 16.94
C TRP A 268 -3.41 -13.58 15.93
N LEU A 269 -4.11 -14.67 15.59
CA LEU A 269 -5.05 -14.67 14.49
C LEU A 269 -6.50 -14.65 14.98
N ASN A 270 -7.29 -13.78 14.42
CA ASN A 270 -8.74 -13.78 14.59
C ASN A 270 -9.41 -14.73 13.57
N ASN A 271 -8.80 -14.85 12.38
CA ASN A 271 -9.29 -15.70 11.29
C ASN A 271 -8.22 -16.76 10.93
N PRO A 272 -8.23 -17.96 11.55
CA PRO A 272 -7.25 -18.99 11.24
C PRO A 272 -7.39 -19.53 9.80
N GLY A 273 -6.39 -20.26 9.34
CA GLY A 273 -6.37 -20.85 7.99
C GLY A 273 -5.77 -19.92 6.94
N PHE A 274 -6.31 -19.92 5.73
CA PHE A 274 -5.79 -19.11 4.61
C PHE A 274 -5.89 -17.62 4.86
N HIS A 275 -6.95 -17.17 5.52
CA HIS A 275 -7.11 -15.78 5.90
C HIS A 275 -6.07 -15.35 6.94
N GLY A 276 -5.79 -16.20 7.94
CA GLY A 276 -4.74 -15.94 8.92
C GLY A 276 -3.34 -15.84 8.30
N LEU A 277 -3.06 -16.63 7.24
CA LEU A 277 -1.84 -16.42 6.46
C LEU A 277 -1.83 -15.05 5.78
N SER A 278 -2.99 -14.60 5.29
CA SER A 278 -3.14 -13.25 4.71
C SER A 278 -2.92 -12.15 5.76
N GLU A 279 -3.42 -12.32 6.99
CA GLU A 279 -3.19 -11.38 8.11
C GLU A 279 -1.69 -11.22 8.37
N MET A 280 -0.95 -12.33 8.52
CA MET A 280 0.51 -12.31 8.73
C MET A 280 1.26 -11.70 7.54
N LEU A 281 0.87 -12.07 6.32
CA LEU A 281 1.49 -11.57 5.08
C LEU A 281 1.23 -10.06 4.91
N TYR A 282 0.01 -9.61 5.20
CA TYR A 282 -0.35 -8.21 5.11
C TYR A 282 0.50 -7.36 6.06
N GLU A 283 0.67 -7.79 7.30
CA GLU A 283 1.43 -7.06 8.31
C GLU A 283 2.88 -6.84 7.87
N PHE A 284 3.60 -7.90 7.47
CA PHE A 284 4.96 -7.75 6.96
C PHE A 284 5.03 -6.98 5.63
N THR A 285 4.01 -7.08 4.79
CA THR A 285 3.90 -6.30 3.55
C THR A 285 3.74 -4.81 3.85
N SER A 286 2.86 -4.46 4.77
CA SER A 286 2.62 -3.10 5.23
C SER A 286 3.85 -2.51 5.90
N CYS A 287 4.50 -3.26 6.80
CA CYS A 287 5.75 -2.85 7.44
C CYS A 287 6.86 -2.62 6.42
N ALA A 288 7.05 -3.51 5.44
CA ALA A 288 8.06 -3.38 4.41
C ALA A 288 7.78 -2.21 3.45
N ALA A 289 6.53 -1.97 3.11
CA ALA A 289 6.12 -0.80 2.34
C ALA A 289 6.17 0.50 3.16
N ASN A 290 6.36 0.41 4.49
CA ASN A 290 6.23 1.50 5.45
C ASN A 290 4.85 2.20 5.34
N ASN A 291 3.81 1.42 5.10
CA ASN A 291 2.44 1.89 4.94
C ASN A 291 1.77 2.11 6.30
N GLY A 292 1.59 1.08 7.11
CA GLY A 292 1.03 1.14 8.46
C GLY A 292 -0.43 0.70 8.59
N SER A 293 -1.13 0.35 7.49
CA SER A 293 -2.40 -0.35 7.58
C SER A 293 -2.15 -1.82 7.93
N GLY A 294 -3.10 -2.47 8.60
CA GLY A 294 -3.08 -3.90 8.92
C GLY A 294 -4.32 -4.60 8.38
N PHE A 295 -4.31 -5.92 8.44
CA PHE A 295 -5.52 -6.70 8.54
C PHE A 295 -5.85 -6.79 10.03
N GLU A 296 -6.91 -6.11 10.44
CA GLU A 296 -7.22 -5.80 11.85
C GLU A 296 -7.64 -7.03 12.66
N GLY A 297 -7.78 -8.20 12.01
CA GLY A 297 -7.90 -9.50 12.65
C GLY A 297 -6.63 -9.98 13.34
N LEU A 298 -5.46 -9.48 12.93
CA LEU A 298 -4.18 -9.80 13.54
C LEU A 298 -4.03 -9.09 14.89
N GLY A 299 -3.79 -9.85 15.95
CA GLY A 299 -3.40 -9.34 17.27
C GLY A 299 -1.92 -8.96 17.29
N ASP A 300 -1.57 -7.82 16.70
CA ASP A 300 -0.21 -7.38 16.44
C ASP A 300 0.49 -6.71 17.63
N ASN A 301 -0.24 -6.34 18.69
CA ASN A 301 0.35 -5.67 19.85
C ASN A 301 1.01 -6.69 20.81
N THR A 302 1.99 -7.42 20.33
CA THR A 302 2.77 -8.41 21.06
C THR A 302 4.26 -8.16 20.92
N TRP A 303 5.09 -8.86 21.73
CA TRP A 303 6.54 -8.76 21.64
C TRP A 303 7.05 -9.16 20.25
N PHE A 304 6.56 -10.29 19.72
CA PHE A 304 7.01 -10.78 18.43
C PHE A 304 6.71 -9.77 17.31
N TRP A 305 5.46 -9.34 17.20
CA TRP A 305 5.05 -8.42 16.14
C TRP A 305 5.72 -7.06 16.27
N ASN A 306 5.75 -6.48 17.46
CA ASN A 306 6.36 -5.17 17.69
C ASN A 306 7.85 -5.13 17.31
N TYR A 307 8.64 -6.16 17.67
CA TYR A 307 10.07 -6.19 17.35
C TYR A 307 10.32 -6.58 15.87
N SER A 308 9.67 -7.61 15.36
CA SER A 308 9.87 -8.07 13.99
C SER A 308 9.47 -6.99 12.97
N CYS A 309 8.30 -6.38 13.15
CA CYS A 309 7.84 -5.25 12.33
C CYS A 309 8.74 -4.03 12.45
N GLY A 310 9.21 -3.69 13.66
CA GLY A 310 10.17 -2.61 13.86
C GLY A 310 11.46 -2.81 13.08
N ILE A 311 12.02 -4.03 13.09
CA ILE A 311 13.22 -4.38 12.32
C ILE A 311 12.94 -4.26 10.81
N VAL A 312 11.83 -4.82 10.34
CA VAL A 312 11.44 -4.75 8.93
C VAL A 312 11.25 -3.30 8.47
N LEU A 313 10.58 -2.46 9.26
CA LEU A 313 10.41 -1.03 9.00
C LEU A 313 11.75 -0.31 8.80
N ILE A 314 12.71 -0.52 9.70
CA ILE A 314 14.04 0.11 9.64
C ILE A 314 14.79 -0.35 8.39
N LEU A 315 14.85 -1.66 8.13
CA LEU A 315 15.56 -2.22 6.98
C LEU A 315 14.95 -1.73 5.66
N SER A 316 13.63 -1.75 5.55
CA SER A 316 12.91 -1.39 4.34
C SER A 316 12.81 0.13 4.10
N ARG A 317 13.09 0.95 5.10
CA ARG A 317 13.18 2.41 4.96
C ARG A 317 14.57 2.84 4.57
N TYR A 318 15.56 2.54 5.39
CA TYR A 318 16.90 3.13 5.26
C TYR A 318 17.73 2.49 4.16
N LEU A 319 17.70 1.16 4.01
CA LEU A 319 18.54 0.50 3.00
C LEU A 319 18.15 0.88 1.56
N PRO A 320 16.85 0.91 1.16
CA PRO A 320 16.47 1.42 -0.16
C PRO A 320 16.89 2.86 -0.40
N ILE A 321 16.65 3.77 0.55
CA ILE A 321 17.02 5.19 0.41
C ILE A 321 18.53 5.33 0.19
N VAL A 322 19.34 4.67 1.01
CA VAL A 322 20.81 4.70 0.87
C VAL A 322 21.25 4.12 -0.48
N GLY A 323 20.67 2.99 -0.89
CA GLY A 323 20.97 2.36 -2.18
C GLY A 323 20.62 3.25 -3.36
N GLN A 324 19.42 3.84 -3.35
CA GLN A 324 18.96 4.72 -4.44
C GLN A 324 19.76 6.02 -4.53
N VAL A 325 20.11 6.63 -3.39
CA VAL A 325 20.99 7.80 -3.35
C VAL A 325 22.40 7.44 -3.83
N ALA A 326 22.91 6.25 -3.47
CA ALA A 326 24.19 5.75 -3.96
C ALA A 326 24.18 5.57 -5.50
N ILE A 327 23.11 5.03 -6.08
CA ILE A 327 22.93 4.94 -7.54
C ILE A 327 22.98 6.34 -8.16
N ALA A 328 22.26 7.28 -7.60
CA ALA A 328 22.24 8.67 -8.09
C ALA A 328 23.63 9.30 -8.05
N GLY A 329 24.39 9.09 -6.95
CA GLY A 329 25.77 9.55 -6.80
C GLY A 329 26.74 8.92 -7.83
N LEU A 330 26.61 7.61 -8.07
CA LEU A 330 27.40 6.93 -9.10
C LEU A 330 27.11 7.48 -10.51
N LEU A 331 25.82 7.67 -10.83
CA LEU A 331 25.42 8.23 -12.12
C LEU A 331 25.84 9.69 -12.29
N ALA A 332 25.80 10.49 -11.24
CA ALA A 332 26.21 11.90 -11.27
C ALA A 332 27.68 12.05 -11.69
N ASN A 333 28.56 11.18 -11.22
CA ASN A 333 29.99 11.21 -11.52
C ASN A 333 30.35 10.70 -12.92
N LYS A 334 29.41 10.13 -13.66
CA LYS A 334 29.65 9.62 -15.03
C LYS A 334 29.63 10.73 -16.06
N LYS A 335 30.41 10.55 -17.12
CA LYS A 335 30.36 11.43 -18.30
C LYS A 335 29.02 11.35 -19.00
N TYR A 336 28.58 12.46 -19.58
CA TYR A 336 27.39 12.50 -20.41
C TYR A 336 27.66 11.76 -21.74
N VAL A 337 26.73 10.90 -22.11
CA VAL A 337 26.73 10.17 -23.39
C VAL A 337 25.65 10.81 -24.26
N PRO A 338 26.02 11.34 -25.46
CA PRO A 338 25.06 11.88 -26.41
C PRO A 338 24.10 10.80 -26.91
N GLU A 339 22.83 11.17 -27.13
CA GLU A 339 21.85 10.26 -27.71
C GLU A 339 22.33 9.78 -29.11
N SER A 340 22.27 8.48 -29.34
CA SER A 340 22.61 7.83 -30.60
C SER A 340 21.40 7.06 -31.16
N ALA A 341 21.50 6.56 -32.38
CA ALA A 341 20.48 5.69 -32.95
C ALA A 341 20.22 4.41 -32.12
N GLY A 342 21.18 4.07 -31.26
CA GLY A 342 21.11 2.96 -30.30
C GLY A 342 20.49 3.30 -28.96
N THR A 343 20.28 4.57 -28.61
CA THR A 343 19.71 4.98 -27.32
C THR A 343 18.23 4.63 -27.24
N LEU A 344 17.80 4.03 -26.13
CA LEU A 344 16.40 3.72 -25.86
C LEU A 344 15.62 5.03 -25.66
N LYS A 345 14.61 5.26 -26.49
CA LYS A 345 13.73 6.43 -26.34
C LYS A 345 12.82 6.23 -25.12
N THR A 346 13.03 7.05 -24.09
CA THR A 346 12.32 6.97 -22.80
C THR A 346 11.03 7.79 -22.73
N ASP A 347 10.72 8.55 -23.78
CA ASP A 347 9.56 9.43 -23.88
C ASP A 347 8.43 8.84 -24.75
N THR A 348 8.33 7.51 -24.81
CA THR A 348 7.40 6.76 -25.65
C THR A 348 6.45 5.92 -24.80
N VAL A 349 5.28 5.60 -25.37
CA VAL A 349 4.32 4.67 -24.77
C VAL A 349 4.96 3.28 -24.61
N THR A 350 5.78 2.85 -25.57
CA THR A 350 6.50 1.58 -25.50
C THR A 350 7.41 1.50 -24.26
N PHE A 351 8.08 2.60 -23.92
CA PHE A 351 8.86 2.66 -22.69
C PHE A 351 7.99 2.50 -21.44
N GLY A 352 6.83 3.16 -21.42
CA GLY A 352 5.84 3.01 -20.34
C GLY A 352 5.37 1.57 -20.19
N VAL A 353 4.96 0.92 -21.29
CA VAL A 353 4.54 -0.49 -21.28
C VAL A 353 5.66 -1.41 -20.82
N MET A 354 6.88 -1.17 -21.27
CA MET A 354 8.05 -1.95 -20.88
C MET A 354 8.32 -1.82 -19.36
N THR A 355 8.31 -0.61 -18.82
CA THR A 355 8.54 -0.41 -17.38
C THR A 355 7.42 -1.03 -16.55
N PHE A 356 6.16 -0.90 -16.99
CA PHE A 356 5.02 -1.58 -16.36
C PHE A 356 5.23 -3.10 -16.33
N ALA A 357 5.58 -3.69 -17.49
CA ALA A 357 5.79 -5.14 -17.59
C ALA A 357 6.92 -5.62 -16.67
N VAL A 358 8.04 -4.90 -16.61
CA VAL A 358 9.16 -5.27 -15.72
C VAL A 358 8.73 -5.21 -14.26
N ILE A 359 8.07 -4.14 -13.83
CA ILE A 359 7.57 -4.00 -12.45
C ILE A 359 6.61 -5.15 -12.13
N PHE A 360 5.63 -5.38 -12.99
CA PHE A 360 4.61 -6.41 -12.78
C PHE A 360 5.20 -7.83 -12.75
N ILE A 361 6.12 -8.15 -13.68
CA ILE A 361 6.77 -9.47 -13.73
C ILE A 361 7.61 -9.70 -12.47
N VAL A 362 8.39 -8.72 -12.02
CA VAL A 362 9.19 -8.85 -10.80
C VAL A 362 8.30 -9.06 -9.58
N ALA A 363 7.20 -8.32 -9.46
CA ALA A 363 6.24 -8.49 -8.40
C ALA A 363 5.55 -9.86 -8.45
N ALA A 364 5.09 -10.28 -9.63
CA ALA A 364 4.44 -11.57 -9.82
C ALA A 364 5.38 -12.74 -9.46
N LEU A 365 6.61 -12.73 -9.96
CA LEU A 365 7.60 -13.76 -9.63
C LEU A 365 7.93 -13.81 -8.13
N SER A 366 7.92 -12.66 -7.46
CA SER A 366 8.24 -12.58 -6.04
C SER A 366 7.09 -13.00 -5.13
N PHE A 367 5.87 -12.62 -5.45
CA PHE A 367 4.74 -12.69 -4.51
C PHE A 367 3.59 -13.59 -4.96
N PHE A 368 3.44 -13.90 -6.25
CA PHE A 368 2.33 -14.71 -6.73
C PHE A 368 2.19 -16.06 -6.00
N PRO A 369 3.28 -16.80 -5.69
CA PRO A 369 3.14 -18.08 -4.97
C PRO A 369 2.50 -17.93 -3.59
N VAL A 370 2.88 -16.91 -2.81
CA VAL A 370 2.31 -16.67 -1.48
C VAL A 370 0.90 -16.10 -1.55
N GLN A 371 0.63 -15.23 -2.52
CA GLN A 371 -0.72 -14.72 -2.78
C GLN A 371 -1.68 -15.85 -3.20
N ALA A 372 -1.20 -16.80 -3.99
CA ALA A 372 -1.98 -17.98 -4.36
C ALA A 372 -2.35 -18.85 -3.17
N LEU A 373 -1.47 -18.96 -2.16
CA LEU A 373 -1.70 -19.73 -0.93
C LEU A 373 -2.53 -18.96 0.11
N SER A 374 -2.74 -17.66 -0.05
CA SER A 374 -3.49 -16.79 0.85
C SER A 374 -4.82 -16.36 0.22
N THR A 375 -4.90 -15.13 -0.26
CA THR A 375 -6.13 -14.52 -0.77
C THR A 375 -6.74 -15.22 -1.98
N CYS A 376 -5.95 -15.81 -2.88
CA CYS A 376 -6.49 -16.53 -4.04
C CYS A 376 -7.15 -17.84 -3.63
N LEU A 377 -6.58 -18.60 -2.70
CA LEU A 377 -7.22 -19.81 -2.15
C LEU A 377 -8.46 -19.46 -1.34
N LEU A 378 -8.44 -18.39 -0.59
CA LEU A 378 -9.62 -17.90 0.12
C LEU A 378 -10.79 -17.66 -0.86
N TYR A 379 -10.53 -17.11 -2.03
CA TYR A 379 -11.54 -16.88 -3.06
C TYR A 379 -12.08 -18.19 -3.68
N THR A 380 -11.23 -19.22 -3.82
CA THR A 380 -11.57 -20.46 -4.55
C THR A 380 -11.97 -21.63 -3.66
N SER A 381 -11.33 -21.82 -2.49
CA SER A 381 -11.49 -23.00 -1.63
C SER A 381 -12.56 -22.81 -0.56
N ASP A 382 -12.86 -21.58 -0.21
CA ASP A 382 -13.82 -21.24 0.82
C ASP A 382 -15.26 -21.70 0.51
N ALA A 383 -15.53 -22.05 -0.74
CA ALA A 383 -16.78 -22.71 -1.14
C ALA A 383 -16.79 -24.25 -0.92
N ALA A 384 -15.63 -24.88 -0.71
CA ALA A 384 -15.51 -26.33 -0.67
C ALA A 384 -15.21 -26.91 0.72
N ASP A 385 -14.46 -26.16 1.58
CA ASP A 385 -13.89 -26.74 2.81
C ASP A 385 -14.83 -26.69 4.04
N GLU A 386 -15.82 -25.81 4.09
CA GLU A 386 -16.82 -25.84 5.17
C GLU A 386 -17.79 -27.03 5.09
N ARG A 387 -17.82 -27.80 3.99
CA ARG A 387 -18.62 -29.02 3.89
C ARG A 387 -17.98 -30.23 4.55
N SER A 388 -16.72 -30.18 4.96
CA SER A 388 -15.98 -31.29 5.55
C SER A 388 -15.76 -31.15 7.05
N SER A 389 -16.19 -30.05 7.68
CA SER A 389 -16.03 -29.79 9.13
C SER A 389 -17.35 -29.80 9.93
N VAL A 390 -18.40 -30.44 9.42
CA VAL A 390 -19.65 -30.76 10.18
C VAL A 390 -19.70 -32.24 10.48
#